data_f546938a5d7b77de2315fa32df961c64
#
_entry.id   f546938a5d7b77de2315fa32df961c64
#
_cell.length_a   1.000
_cell.length_b   1.000
_cell.length_c   1.000
_cell.angle_alpha   90.00
_cell.angle_beta   90.00
_cell.angle_gamma   90.00
#
_symmetry.space_group_name_H-M   'P 1'
#
loop_
_entity.id
_entity.type
_entity.pdbx_description
1 polymer ?
#
loop_
_entity_poly.entity_id
_entity_poly.type
_entity_poly.pdbx_seq_one_letter_code
_entity_poly.pdbx_strand_id
1 'polypeptide(L)'
;MAVPLAVPAPAAQRRPECDWTQWGQDATHTGQSCAVGQRHLQLLAHLVVDPFAEQEAGESQFGGYIPVHLPAPLADGDGNVFVLRKGGSYVSCDSPGSGVPAPCGEDVGNLQRETWSVQALRWRFGNLVPTWSFTSDWKPTALAGRETLFQSAMSKDSVYVPGAGGTVLQLDKGSGRVIQRVNPFGGTVDPAAFASGGLTVDAHGTLFYNVVRSEPAAHGRDDVHGWLVRVTPDRKISMVDYRTLIPGAPRPTDLCYEEFTEDLPLPPPPKPDGTPAMPAQSPCLSQRAAFNAAPAVGPDGTVYTVTRAQNASGGRNYGYVVALNPDLTLKWATSLRGILDDGCGVLVPYGSDPFDCRPGAARGVDPYTNQQPAGGVDDSSTASPVVLPDGGVVYGTRNFYNVQRGHLMKFDRAGHYVANYDFGWDITPAVFRHNGTYSMYVKDLHYDAGAQYITRLDAGLRKEWSHANTETRTCERLPDNTVSCVDEGQHPDGFEWCISAPAVDRNGSVYGLAQDGDFYVVDRYGRQLEKVFLSKTIASAYTPVSLDSSGRVYAQNNGQLYVLGRR
;
A
#
# COMPACT_ATOMS: atom_id res chain seq x y z
N MET A 1 18.40 63.12 22.21
CA MET A 1 18.25 61.76 22.66
C MET A 1 17.80 60.94 21.43
N ALA A 2 18.67 60.09 20.94
CA ALA A 2 18.36 59.21 19.78
C ALA A 2 17.81 57.89 20.34
N VAL A 3 16.62 57.52 19.90
CA VAL A 3 15.97 56.24 20.24
C VAL A 3 16.67 55.15 19.41
N PRO A 4 17.21 54.11 20.00
CA PRO A 4 17.80 53.01 19.24
C PRO A 4 16.70 52.21 18.50
N LEU A 5 16.84 52.07 17.17
CA LEU A 5 16.03 51.18 16.35
C LEU A 5 16.28 49.75 16.79
N ALA A 6 15.21 49.05 17.24
CA ALA A 6 15.26 47.63 17.56
C ALA A 6 15.57 46.83 16.25
N VAL A 7 16.67 46.09 16.27
CA VAL A 7 17.01 45.12 15.24
C VAL A 7 15.96 43.99 15.29
N PRO A 8 15.27 43.69 14.19
CA PRO A 8 14.32 42.57 14.19
C PRO A 8 15.08 41.26 14.47
N ALA A 9 14.56 40.47 15.43
CA ALA A 9 15.08 39.15 15.71
C ALA A 9 15.14 38.30 14.42
N PRO A 10 16.20 37.53 14.20
CA PRO A 10 16.28 36.65 13.03
C PRO A 10 15.06 35.72 13.05
N ALA A 11 14.37 35.67 11.91
CA ALA A 11 13.28 34.74 11.72
C ALA A 11 13.78 33.32 12.10
N ALA A 12 13.09 32.69 13.06
CA ALA A 12 13.42 31.33 13.48
C ALA A 12 13.51 30.48 12.20
N GLN A 13 14.68 29.90 11.94
CA GLN A 13 14.84 28.94 10.85
C GLN A 13 13.78 27.86 11.07
N ARG A 14 12.79 27.79 10.16
CA ARG A 14 11.80 26.70 10.14
C ARG A 14 12.61 25.40 10.15
N ARG A 15 12.41 24.58 11.19
CA ARG A 15 12.90 23.21 11.19
C ARG A 15 12.34 22.55 9.94
N PRO A 16 13.07 21.63 9.28
CA PRO A 16 12.50 20.83 8.19
C PRO A 16 11.17 20.25 8.70
N GLU A 17 10.10 20.53 7.97
CA GLU A 17 8.75 20.16 8.37
C GLU A 17 8.71 18.63 8.40
N CYS A 18 8.55 18.03 9.60
CA CYS A 18 8.40 16.59 9.78
C CYS A 18 6.96 16.17 9.50
N ASP A 19 6.42 16.70 8.40
CA ASP A 19 5.04 16.43 8.02
C ASP A 19 4.94 15.04 7.42
N TRP A 20 3.86 14.34 7.74
CA TRP A 20 3.46 13.11 7.09
C TRP A 20 2.42 13.46 6.04
N THR A 21 2.86 13.72 4.81
CA THR A 21 2.03 14.40 3.81
C THR A 21 1.21 13.48 2.92
N GLN A 22 1.52 12.17 2.90
CA GLN A 22 0.91 11.20 2.00
C GLN A 22 1.31 9.76 2.36
N TRP A 23 1.00 8.79 1.52
CA TRP A 23 1.48 7.43 1.64
C TRP A 23 3.01 7.41 1.76
N GLY A 24 3.55 6.64 2.72
CA GLY A 24 4.99 6.53 2.92
C GLY A 24 5.70 7.84 3.29
N GLN A 25 5.02 8.77 3.95
CA GLN A 25 5.49 10.04 4.52
C GLN A 25 5.61 11.16 3.48
N ASP A 26 6.40 11.03 2.43
CA ASP A 26 6.67 12.05 1.41
C ASP A 26 6.59 11.46 -0.01
N ALA A 27 6.87 12.26 -1.03
CA ALA A 27 6.79 11.83 -2.42
C ALA A 27 7.75 10.67 -2.79
N THR A 28 8.79 10.42 -2.00
CA THR A 28 9.72 9.31 -2.20
C THR A 28 9.25 8.01 -1.56
N HIS A 29 8.22 8.05 -0.71
CA HIS A 29 7.63 6.95 0.05
C HIS A 29 8.58 6.26 1.03
N THR A 30 9.60 6.96 1.53
CA THR A 30 10.61 6.34 2.41
C THR A 30 10.10 6.00 3.80
N GLY A 31 8.96 6.54 4.24
CA GLY A 31 8.42 6.31 5.58
C GLY A 31 9.29 6.85 6.71
N GLN A 32 10.32 7.65 6.38
CA GLN A 32 11.25 8.19 7.38
C GLN A 32 10.82 9.56 7.87
N SER A 33 10.34 9.64 9.12
CA SER A 33 10.11 10.92 9.80
C SER A 33 11.43 11.59 10.20
N CYS A 34 11.48 12.92 10.14
CA CYS A 34 12.55 13.71 10.75
C CYS A 34 12.37 13.85 12.27
N ALA A 35 11.22 13.48 12.85
CA ALA A 35 10.98 13.45 14.28
C ALA A 35 11.63 12.23 14.93
N VAL A 36 11.85 12.31 16.26
CA VAL A 36 12.13 11.15 17.10
C VAL A 36 10.82 10.73 17.74
N GLY A 37 10.45 9.47 17.59
CA GLY A 37 9.25 8.95 18.23
C GLY A 37 9.31 9.00 19.74
N GLN A 38 8.16 9.24 20.36
CA GLN A 38 8.05 9.31 21.82
C GLN A 38 8.27 7.92 22.43
N ARG A 39 8.68 7.92 23.71
CA ARG A 39 8.86 6.71 24.52
C ARG A 39 7.78 6.64 25.60
N HIS A 40 7.61 5.46 26.20
CA HIS A 40 6.57 5.18 27.19
C HIS A 40 5.19 5.49 26.59
N LEU A 41 4.91 4.82 25.49
CA LEU A 41 3.72 5.03 24.69
C LEU A 41 2.45 4.69 25.48
N GLN A 42 1.54 5.63 25.51
CA GLN A 42 0.20 5.50 26.08
C GLN A 42 -0.83 5.86 25.00
N LEU A 43 -2.02 5.34 25.14
CA LEU A 43 -3.14 5.73 24.31
C LEU A 43 -3.55 7.17 24.64
N LEU A 44 -3.38 8.09 23.68
CA LEU A 44 -3.73 9.50 23.81
C LEU A 44 -5.11 9.80 23.24
N ALA A 45 -5.46 9.15 22.13
CA ALA A 45 -6.75 9.28 21.48
C ALA A 45 -7.13 7.98 20.77
N HIS A 46 -8.43 7.75 20.66
CA HIS A 46 -9.03 6.60 19.99
C HIS A 46 -10.30 7.06 19.26
N LEU A 47 -10.42 6.73 17.98
CA LEU A 47 -11.52 7.17 17.11
C LEU A 47 -11.95 6.03 16.19
N VAL A 48 -13.28 5.84 16.06
CA VAL A 48 -13.84 4.98 15.01
C VAL A 48 -13.68 5.70 13.67
N VAL A 49 -12.97 5.10 12.73
CA VAL A 49 -12.78 5.62 11.38
C VAL A 49 -13.55 4.82 10.33
N ASP A 50 -13.78 3.54 10.58
CA ASP A 50 -14.64 2.66 9.79
C ASP A 50 -15.60 1.89 10.74
N PRO A 51 -16.88 2.24 10.75
CA PRO A 51 -17.86 1.59 11.63
C PRO A 51 -18.31 0.22 11.12
N PHE A 52 -17.92 -0.20 9.92
CA PHE A 52 -18.37 -1.44 9.26
C PHE A 52 -17.32 -2.55 9.28
N ALA A 53 -16.10 -2.25 9.69
CA ALA A 53 -14.95 -3.15 9.60
C ALA A 53 -15.21 -4.56 10.20
N GLU A 54 -15.89 -4.67 11.33
CA GLU A 54 -16.20 -5.97 11.94
C GLU A 54 -17.24 -6.77 11.11
N GLN A 55 -18.22 -6.09 10.54
CA GLN A 55 -19.24 -6.72 9.69
C GLN A 55 -18.63 -7.17 8.36
N GLU A 56 -17.83 -6.32 7.74
CA GLU A 56 -17.10 -6.65 6.52
C GLU A 56 -16.18 -7.84 6.73
N ALA A 57 -15.47 -7.91 7.87
CA ALA A 57 -14.61 -9.04 8.22
C ALA A 57 -15.40 -10.34 8.35
N GLY A 58 -16.51 -10.32 9.08
CA GLY A 58 -17.34 -11.49 9.30
C GLY A 58 -17.96 -12.06 8.02
N GLU A 59 -18.16 -11.23 7.00
CA GLU A 59 -18.76 -11.59 5.72
C GLU A 59 -17.75 -11.78 4.60
N SER A 60 -16.46 -11.57 4.89
CA SER A 60 -15.40 -11.72 3.91
C SER A 60 -15.31 -13.17 3.41
N GLN A 61 -15.29 -13.33 2.08
CA GLN A 61 -15.02 -14.61 1.41
C GLN A 61 -13.67 -15.25 1.80
N PHE A 62 -12.81 -14.50 2.48
CA PHE A 62 -11.50 -14.93 2.96
C PHE A 62 -11.49 -15.39 4.42
N GLY A 63 -12.65 -15.74 5.00
CA GLY A 63 -12.72 -16.35 6.32
C GLY A 63 -12.34 -15.44 7.48
N GLY A 64 -12.81 -14.21 7.47
CA GLY A 64 -12.52 -13.21 8.52
C GLY A 64 -11.32 -12.34 8.20
N TYR A 65 -10.73 -12.51 7.02
CA TYR A 65 -9.66 -11.68 6.50
C TYR A 65 -10.23 -10.57 5.61
N ILE A 66 -10.05 -9.33 6.01
CA ILE A 66 -10.37 -8.18 5.15
C ILE A 66 -9.08 -7.67 4.54
N PRO A 67 -8.97 -7.62 3.22
CA PRO A 67 -8.01 -6.75 2.57
C PRO A 67 -8.52 -5.31 2.60
N VAL A 68 -8.81 -4.76 3.79
CA VAL A 68 -9.17 -3.35 3.92
C VAL A 68 -7.93 -2.52 3.66
N HIS A 69 -8.02 -1.64 2.70
CA HIS A 69 -6.93 -0.72 2.38
C HIS A 69 -7.05 0.52 3.26
N LEU A 70 -6.48 0.42 4.46
CA LEU A 70 -6.40 1.56 5.38
C LEU A 70 -5.44 2.61 4.82
N PRO A 71 -5.90 3.88 4.64
CA PRO A 71 -5.02 4.96 4.23
C PRO A 71 -4.12 5.41 5.37
N ALA A 72 -2.92 5.90 5.04
CA ALA A 72 -2.03 6.51 6.02
C ALA A 72 -2.65 7.80 6.58
N PRO A 73 -2.77 7.97 7.90
CA PRO A 73 -3.12 9.26 8.50
C PRO A 73 -2.08 10.32 8.12
N LEU A 74 -2.54 11.53 7.78
CA LEU A 74 -1.64 12.65 7.47
C LEU A 74 -1.50 13.54 8.70
N ALA A 75 -0.30 14.09 8.92
CA ALA A 75 -0.03 14.97 10.05
C ALA A 75 0.91 16.10 9.64
N ASP A 76 0.66 17.32 10.09
CA ASP A 76 1.52 18.47 9.84
C ASP A 76 2.20 19.02 11.11
N GLY A 77 3.18 19.90 10.90
CA GLY A 77 3.94 20.55 11.99
C GLY A 77 3.12 21.50 12.85
N ASP A 78 1.93 21.90 12.39
CA ASP A 78 1.01 22.78 13.13
C ASP A 78 0.04 22.00 14.05
N GLY A 79 0.17 20.67 14.10
CA GLY A 79 -0.63 19.77 14.91
C GLY A 79 -2.00 19.44 14.30
N ASN A 80 -2.17 19.65 12.99
CA ASN A 80 -3.32 19.14 12.27
C ASN A 80 -3.09 17.69 11.86
N VAL A 81 -4.15 16.90 11.90
CA VAL A 81 -4.19 15.50 11.50
C VAL A 81 -5.39 15.29 10.58
N PHE A 82 -5.17 14.60 9.46
CA PHE A 82 -6.23 14.31 8.50
C PHE A 82 -6.38 12.80 8.38
N VAL A 83 -7.59 12.33 8.61
CA VAL A 83 -7.90 10.90 8.63
C VAL A 83 -9.08 10.60 7.73
N LEU A 84 -9.09 9.41 7.15
CA LEU A 84 -10.28 8.87 6.50
C LEU A 84 -11.35 8.63 7.56
N ARG A 85 -12.60 8.91 7.20
CA ARG A 85 -13.79 8.37 7.90
C ARG A 85 -14.74 7.76 6.89
N LYS A 86 -15.02 6.47 7.08
CA LYS A 86 -16.06 5.75 6.39
C LYS A 86 -17.40 5.97 7.09
N GLY A 87 -18.48 6.00 6.34
CA GLY A 87 -19.83 6.22 6.85
C GLY A 87 -20.87 5.76 5.83
N GLY A 88 -22.12 6.23 5.96
CA GLY A 88 -23.21 5.76 5.12
C GLY A 88 -23.92 4.57 5.76
N SER A 89 -24.19 3.51 5.00
CA SER A 89 -24.85 2.30 5.51
C SER A 89 -24.27 1.04 4.90
N TYR A 90 -24.17 0.01 5.71
CA TYR A 90 -23.77 -1.34 5.33
C TYR A 90 -24.95 -2.30 5.51
N VAL A 91 -25.16 -3.20 4.56
CA VAL A 91 -26.20 -4.23 4.60
C VAL A 91 -25.55 -5.60 4.69
N SER A 92 -25.69 -6.23 5.86
CA SER A 92 -25.17 -7.58 6.11
C SER A 92 -25.95 -8.64 5.34
N CYS A 93 -25.24 -9.62 4.78
CA CYS A 93 -25.83 -10.82 4.16
C CYS A 93 -26.15 -11.91 5.19
N ASP A 94 -25.45 -11.91 6.31
CA ASP A 94 -25.44 -13.00 7.29
C ASP A 94 -26.55 -12.95 8.34
N SER A 95 -27.55 -12.09 8.20
CA SER A 95 -28.72 -12.14 9.08
C SER A 95 -29.56 -13.36 8.74
N PRO A 96 -29.55 -14.46 9.55
CA PRO A 96 -30.34 -15.66 9.26
C PRO A 96 -31.82 -15.30 9.13
N GLY A 97 -32.40 -15.56 7.98
CA GLY A 97 -33.81 -15.27 7.70
C GLY A 97 -34.12 -13.82 7.34
N SER A 98 -33.12 -12.98 7.10
CA SER A 98 -33.32 -11.56 6.74
C SER A 98 -34.03 -11.39 5.40
N GLY A 99 -33.96 -12.37 4.49
CA GLY A 99 -34.49 -12.23 3.13
C GLY A 99 -33.98 -10.99 2.41
N VAL A 100 -32.82 -10.45 2.85
CA VAL A 100 -32.24 -9.24 2.29
C VAL A 100 -31.78 -9.54 0.86
N PRO A 101 -32.38 -8.89 -0.15
CA PRO A 101 -31.92 -9.07 -1.52
C PRO A 101 -30.53 -8.45 -1.68
N ALA A 102 -29.70 -9.07 -2.50
CA ALA A 102 -28.46 -8.43 -2.96
C ALA A 102 -28.74 -7.00 -3.50
N PRO A 103 -27.83 -6.05 -3.33
CA PRO A 103 -26.47 -6.18 -2.87
C PRO A 103 -26.33 -6.08 -1.33
N CYS A 104 -25.52 -6.97 -0.76
CA CYS A 104 -25.18 -7.03 0.67
C CYS A 104 -23.73 -7.47 0.82
N GLY A 105 -23.17 -7.40 2.02
CA GLY A 105 -21.78 -7.76 2.28
C GLY A 105 -20.78 -6.90 1.48
N GLU A 106 -19.67 -7.48 1.04
CA GLU A 106 -18.66 -6.84 0.19
C GLU A 106 -19.13 -6.61 -1.27
N ASP A 107 -20.40 -6.82 -1.57
CA ASP A 107 -20.91 -6.56 -2.92
C ASP A 107 -20.71 -5.09 -3.31
N VAL A 108 -20.30 -4.88 -4.55
CA VAL A 108 -20.06 -3.55 -5.12
C VAL A 108 -21.28 -2.63 -4.94
N GLY A 109 -22.49 -3.16 -5.04
CA GLY A 109 -23.70 -2.39 -4.80
C GLY A 109 -23.82 -1.92 -3.34
N ASN A 110 -23.30 -2.65 -2.38
CA ASN A 110 -23.23 -2.23 -0.99
C ASN A 110 -22.19 -1.11 -0.79
N LEU A 111 -21.03 -1.22 -1.42
CA LEU A 111 -20.02 -0.16 -1.43
C LEU A 111 -20.56 1.18 -1.98
N GLN A 112 -21.56 1.17 -2.85
CA GLN A 112 -22.22 2.41 -3.33
C GLN A 112 -23.04 3.12 -2.25
N ARG A 113 -23.45 2.44 -1.16
CA ARG A 113 -24.19 3.02 -0.03
C ARG A 113 -23.28 3.66 1.01
N GLU A 114 -22.02 3.28 1.03
CA GLU A 114 -21.03 3.81 1.93
C GLU A 114 -20.50 5.17 1.45
N THR A 115 -19.89 5.91 2.34
CA THR A 115 -19.33 7.23 2.05
C THR A 115 -17.92 7.36 2.63
N TRP A 116 -17.04 8.00 1.90
CA TRP A 116 -15.67 8.28 2.30
C TRP A 116 -15.48 9.77 2.53
N SER A 117 -14.97 10.11 3.71
CA SER A 117 -14.77 11.49 4.13
C SER A 117 -13.35 11.69 4.61
N VAL A 118 -12.81 12.87 4.43
CA VAL A 118 -11.60 13.32 5.14
C VAL A 118 -12.05 14.16 6.33
N GLN A 119 -11.65 13.75 7.53
CA GLN A 119 -11.83 14.51 8.75
C GLN A 119 -10.53 15.17 9.17
N ALA A 120 -10.53 16.48 9.32
CA ALA A 120 -9.43 17.21 9.93
C ALA A 120 -9.62 17.28 11.43
N LEU A 121 -8.56 16.95 12.13
CA LEU A 121 -8.44 16.99 13.59
C LEU A 121 -7.28 17.91 13.96
N ARG A 122 -7.30 18.46 15.16
CA ARG A 122 -6.20 19.30 15.66
C ARG A 122 -5.92 19.03 17.14
N TRP A 123 -4.64 18.97 17.48
CA TRP A 123 -4.21 18.91 18.87
C TRP A 123 -4.46 20.24 19.57
N ARG A 124 -5.26 20.22 20.66
CA ARG A 124 -5.55 21.37 21.52
C ARG A 124 -5.55 20.93 22.99
N PHE A 125 -4.67 21.50 23.78
CA PHE A 125 -4.59 21.21 25.23
C PHE A 125 -4.51 19.71 25.56
N GLY A 126 -3.73 18.96 24.79
CA GLY A 126 -3.56 17.51 24.97
C GLY A 126 -4.69 16.63 24.41
N ASN A 127 -5.69 17.21 23.77
CA ASN A 127 -6.79 16.47 23.12
C ASN A 127 -6.77 16.65 21.61
N LEU A 128 -7.13 15.60 20.88
CA LEU A 128 -7.33 15.63 19.44
C LEU A 128 -8.80 15.97 19.15
N VAL A 129 -9.06 17.15 18.61
CA VAL A 129 -10.42 17.67 18.41
C VAL A 129 -10.73 17.87 16.93
N PRO A 130 -11.95 17.53 16.45
CA PRO A 130 -12.38 17.78 15.08
C PRO A 130 -12.40 19.28 14.77
N THR A 131 -12.01 19.64 13.53
CA THR A 131 -12.07 21.02 13.04
C THR A 131 -13.02 21.16 11.85
N TRP A 132 -12.92 20.25 10.87
CA TRP A 132 -13.83 20.17 9.74
C TRP A 132 -13.90 18.74 9.20
N SER A 133 -14.91 18.46 8.39
CA SER A 133 -15.04 17.20 7.65
C SER A 133 -15.53 17.48 6.24
N PHE A 134 -15.03 16.73 5.26
CA PHE A 134 -15.44 16.80 3.87
C PHE A 134 -15.75 15.39 3.36
N THR A 135 -17.00 15.16 2.92
CA THR A 135 -17.41 13.90 2.28
C THR A 135 -17.17 13.99 0.78
N SER A 136 -16.36 13.07 0.26
CA SER A 136 -16.11 12.95 -1.17
C SER A 136 -17.28 12.24 -1.87
N ASP A 137 -17.44 12.53 -3.15
CA ASP A 137 -18.28 11.75 -4.06
C ASP A 137 -17.55 10.55 -4.68
N TRP A 138 -16.31 10.27 -4.25
CA TRP A 138 -15.55 9.09 -4.65
C TRP A 138 -16.27 7.81 -4.22
N LYS A 139 -16.15 6.79 -5.05
CA LYS A 139 -16.56 5.42 -4.74
C LYS A 139 -15.47 4.46 -5.18
N PRO A 140 -15.28 3.31 -4.51
CA PRO A 140 -14.39 2.27 -4.98
C PRO A 140 -14.85 1.72 -6.32
N THR A 141 -13.90 1.25 -7.13
CA THR A 141 -14.21 0.68 -8.43
C THR A 141 -14.73 -0.74 -8.29
N ALA A 142 -15.80 -1.07 -9.01
CA ALA A 142 -16.31 -2.42 -9.15
C ALA A 142 -15.28 -3.42 -9.72
N LEU A 143 -14.32 -2.91 -10.49
CA LEU A 143 -13.31 -3.70 -11.17
C LEU A 143 -12.31 -4.37 -10.22
N ALA A 144 -12.14 -3.83 -9.02
CA ALA A 144 -11.25 -4.39 -8.01
C ALA A 144 -11.86 -5.58 -7.26
N GLY A 145 -13.19 -5.78 -7.35
CA GLY A 145 -13.93 -6.80 -6.60
C GLY A 145 -13.92 -6.60 -5.09
N ARG A 146 -13.40 -5.47 -4.62
CA ARG A 146 -13.26 -5.10 -3.19
C ARG A 146 -12.99 -3.60 -3.06
N GLU A 147 -13.02 -3.09 -1.84
CA GLU A 147 -12.69 -1.68 -1.57
C GLU A 147 -11.26 -1.36 -2.02
N THR A 148 -11.09 -0.23 -2.72
CA THR A 148 -9.79 0.28 -3.15
C THR A 148 -9.31 1.40 -2.22
N LEU A 149 -8.01 1.70 -2.24
CA LEU A 149 -7.39 2.66 -1.35
C LEU A 149 -7.89 4.10 -1.60
N PHE A 150 -8.51 4.71 -0.57
CA PHE A 150 -8.85 6.13 -0.54
C PHE A 150 -7.75 6.91 0.19
N GLN A 151 -6.62 7.15 -0.46
CA GLN A 151 -5.49 7.85 0.13
C GLN A 151 -5.41 9.29 -0.36
N SER A 152 -5.55 10.22 0.57
CA SER A 152 -5.31 11.65 0.35
C SER A 152 -3.83 12.00 0.40
N ALA A 153 -3.49 13.17 -0.16
CA ALA A 153 -2.18 13.81 0.01
C ALA A 153 -2.37 15.27 0.43
N MET A 154 -1.36 15.87 1.05
CA MET A 154 -1.41 17.29 1.40
C MET A 154 -0.17 18.04 0.93
N SER A 155 -0.37 19.31 0.60
CA SER A 155 0.67 20.31 0.44
C SER A 155 0.64 21.30 1.61
N LYS A 156 1.40 22.38 1.51
CA LYS A 156 1.45 23.42 2.54
C LYS A 156 0.05 23.95 2.91
N ASP A 157 -0.77 24.25 1.91
CA ASP A 157 -2.04 24.97 2.08
C ASP A 157 -3.27 24.18 1.62
N SER A 158 -3.10 22.95 1.11
CA SER A 158 -4.18 22.16 0.53
C SER A 158 -4.14 20.70 0.94
N VAL A 159 -5.32 20.08 1.00
CA VAL A 159 -5.51 18.63 1.05
C VAL A 159 -6.12 18.20 -0.28
N TYR A 160 -5.54 17.19 -0.91
CA TYR A 160 -6.01 16.60 -2.16
C TYR A 160 -6.73 15.29 -1.83
N VAL A 161 -7.95 15.14 -2.34
CA VAL A 161 -8.85 14.05 -2.00
C VAL A 161 -9.36 13.41 -3.29
N PRO A 162 -9.33 12.08 -3.44
CA PRO A 162 -9.95 11.42 -4.59
C PRO A 162 -11.43 11.80 -4.70
N GLY A 163 -11.92 12.01 -5.93
CA GLY A 163 -13.31 12.30 -6.25
C GLY A 163 -13.87 11.37 -7.32
N ALA A 164 -15.16 11.48 -7.60
CA ALA A 164 -15.81 10.68 -8.62
C ALA A 164 -15.18 10.87 -10.00
N GLY A 165 -15.22 9.84 -10.83
CA GLY A 165 -14.84 9.92 -12.24
C GLY A 165 -13.35 10.15 -12.48
N GLY A 166 -12.48 9.62 -11.63
CA GLY A 166 -11.04 9.81 -11.74
C GLY A 166 -10.59 11.25 -11.46
N THR A 167 -11.45 12.06 -10.84
CA THR A 167 -11.13 13.44 -10.45
C THR A 167 -10.43 13.50 -9.10
N VAL A 168 -9.79 14.64 -8.81
CA VAL A 168 -9.23 14.97 -7.50
C VAL A 168 -9.78 16.31 -7.04
N LEU A 169 -10.23 16.38 -5.80
CA LEU A 169 -10.69 17.59 -5.15
C LEU A 169 -9.53 18.22 -4.37
N GLN A 170 -9.22 19.47 -4.67
CA GLN A 170 -8.30 20.28 -3.88
C GLN A 170 -9.10 21.04 -2.84
N LEU A 171 -8.83 20.79 -1.57
CA LEU A 171 -9.48 21.46 -0.44
C LEU A 171 -8.51 22.45 0.22
N ASP A 172 -9.03 23.55 0.72
CA ASP A 172 -8.31 24.42 1.64
C ASP A 172 -8.02 23.69 2.95
N LYS A 173 -6.76 23.59 3.33
CA LYS A 173 -6.30 22.79 4.48
C LYS A 173 -6.90 23.27 5.80
N GLY A 174 -7.15 24.57 5.95
CA GLY A 174 -7.66 25.16 7.18
C GLY A 174 -9.16 24.99 7.37
N SER A 175 -9.94 24.97 6.28
CA SER A 175 -11.42 25.03 6.33
C SER A 175 -12.13 23.82 5.70
N GLY A 176 -11.44 22.98 4.95
CA GLY A 176 -12.03 21.89 4.17
C GLY A 176 -12.86 22.34 2.96
N ARG A 177 -12.88 23.64 2.66
CA ARG A 177 -13.63 24.18 1.51
C ARG A 177 -12.98 23.74 0.21
N VAL A 178 -13.78 23.31 -0.76
CA VAL A 178 -13.32 22.97 -2.11
C VAL A 178 -12.77 24.22 -2.80
N ILE A 179 -11.53 24.18 -3.20
CA ILE A 179 -10.86 25.20 -4.02
C ILE A 179 -11.13 24.92 -5.50
N GLN A 180 -10.99 23.66 -5.90
CA GLN A 180 -11.25 23.20 -7.27
C GLN A 180 -11.42 21.69 -7.34
N ARG A 181 -12.04 21.25 -8.45
CA ARG A 181 -12.01 19.86 -8.92
C ARG A 181 -11.07 19.77 -10.11
N VAL A 182 -10.08 18.89 -10.03
CA VAL A 182 -9.21 18.51 -11.14
C VAL A 182 -9.91 17.38 -11.89
N ASN A 183 -10.23 17.56 -13.16
CA ASN A 183 -10.80 16.53 -14.02
C ASN A 183 -9.86 16.30 -15.22
N PRO A 184 -9.17 15.16 -15.31
CA PRO A 184 -8.23 14.90 -16.39
C PRO A 184 -8.91 14.69 -17.75
N PHE A 185 -10.21 14.36 -17.75
CA PHE A 185 -10.99 14.08 -18.96
C PHE A 185 -11.84 15.27 -19.44
N GLY A 186 -11.72 16.45 -18.81
CA GLY A 186 -12.42 17.66 -19.24
C GLY A 186 -13.58 18.06 -18.34
N GLY A 187 -14.63 18.67 -18.91
CA GLY A 187 -15.66 19.34 -18.12
C GLY A 187 -16.66 18.42 -17.42
N THR A 188 -16.94 17.24 -17.95
CA THR A 188 -17.94 16.28 -17.39
C THR A 188 -17.20 15.19 -16.63
N VAL A 189 -17.72 14.83 -15.46
CA VAL A 189 -17.24 13.68 -14.68
C VAL A 189 -17.60 12.40 -15.42
N ASP A 190 -16.59 11.58 -15.72
CA ASP A 190 -16.77 10.30 -16.41
C ASP A 190 -17.08 9.19 -15.38
N PRO A 191 -18.29 8.62 -15.33
CA PRO A 191 -18.65 7.63 -14.34
C PRO A 191 -17.89 6.29 -14.49
N ALA A 192 -17.26 6.05 -15.63
CA ALA A 192 -16.46 4.87 -15.89
C ALA A 192 -15.00 5.02 -15.44
N ALA A 193 -14.57 6.21 -15.02
CA ALA A 193 -13.22 6.50 -14.60
C ALA A 193 -13.08 6.56 -13.08
N PHE A 194 -11.91 6.17 -12.56
CA PHE A 194 -11.60 6.11 -11.13
C PHE A 194 -10.19 6.60 -10.86
N ALA A 195 -10.01 7.41 -9.80
CA ALA A 195 -8.69 7.67 -9.24
C ALA A 195 -8.21 6.39 -8.55
N SER A 196 -7.06 5.88 -8.94
CA SER A 196 -6.53 4.57 -8.57
C SER A 196 -5.30 4.74 -7.69
N GLY A 197 -5.33 4.15 -6.51
CA GLY A 197 -4.24 4.21 -5.53
C GLY A 197 -4.09 5.57 -4.83
N GLY A 198 -2.95 5.74 -4.16
CA GLY A 198 -2.66 6.96 -3.41
C GLY A 198 -2.34 8.15 -4.30
N LEU A 199 -2.68 9.32 -3.80
CA LEU A 199 -2.26 10.60 -4.38
C LEU A 199 -0.87 10.96 -3.89
N THR A 200 -0.05 11.57 -4.76
CA THR A 200 1.31 12.00 -4.42
C THR A 200 1.52 13.46 -4.81
N VAL A 201 2.04 14.25 -3.87
CA VAL A 201 2.38 15.66 -4.09
C VAL A 201 3.89 15.83 -3.87
N ASP A 202 4.59 16.35 -4.88
CA ASP A 202 6.02 16.59 -4.77
C ASP A 202 6.35 17.86 -3.94
N ALA A 203 7.63 18.10 -3.70
CA ALA A 203 8.10 19.26 -2.94
C ALA A 203 7.78 20.62 -3.62
N HIS A 204 7.42 20.61 -4.90
CA HIS A 204 7.03 21.79 -5.68
C HIS A 204 5.51 22.01 -5.69
N GLY A 205 4.73 21.10 -5.08
CA GLY A 205 3.27 21.14 -5.07
C GLY A 205 2.63 20.57 -6.33
N THR A 206 3.37 19.83 -7.15
CA THR A 206 2.83 19.09 -8.29
C THR A 206 2.16 17.81 -7.81
N LEU A 207 0.91 17.62 -8.20
CA LEU A 207 0.14 16.42 -7.90
C LEU A 207 0.35 15.36 -8.99
N PHE A 208 0.58 14.12 -8.57
CA PHE A 208 0.63 12.93 -9.43
C PHE A 208 -0.34 11.88 -8.90
N TYR A 209 -1.06 11.20 -9.79
CA TYR A 209 -1.94 10.10 -9.43
C TYR A 209 -2.28 9.24 -10.65
N ASN A 210 -2.68 8.01 -10.40
CA ASN A 210 -3.15 7.10 -11.44
C ASN A 210 -4.65 7.25 -11.63
N VAL A 211 -5.11 7.14 -12.88
CA VAL A 211 -6.51 7.04 -13.25
C VAL A 211 -6.69 5.80 -14.10
N VAL A 212 -7.77 5.07 -13.84
CA VAL A 212 -8.23 3.96 -14.67
C VAL A 212 -9.64 4.23 -15.16
N ARG A 213 -9.98 3.71 -16.33
CA ARG A 213 -11.32 3.79 -16.91
C ARG A 213 -11.74 2.44 -17.46
N SER A 214 -12.90 1.97 -17.02
CA SER A 214 -13.53 0.78 -17.59
C SER A 214 -14.03 1.05 -18.99
N GLU A 215 -13.74 0.16 -19.90
CA GLU A 215 -14.30 0.18 -21.26
C GLU A 215 -15.10 -1.10 -21.51
N PRO A 216 -16.35 -0.97 -22.02
CA PRO A 216 -17.20 -2.14 -22.29
C PRO A 216 -16.53 -3.07 -23.28
N ALA A 217 -16.58 -4.36 -22.97
CA ALA A 217 -16.28 -5.54 -23.76
C ALA A 217 -15.54 -5.32 -25.09
N ALA A 218 -14.29 -4.88 -25.03
CA ALA A 218 -13.38 -5.04 -26.14
C ALA A 218 -12.82 -6.49 -26.11
N HIS A 219 -12.87 -7.19 -27.23
CA HIS A 219 -12.35 -8.56 -27.34
C HIS A 219 -13.04 -9.60 -26.43
N GLY A 220 -14.33 -9.41 -26.12
CA GLY A 220 -15.14 -10.35 -25.35
C GLY A 220 -14.94 -10.28 -23.83
N ARG A 221 -14.16 -9.36 -23.33
CA ARG A 221 -13.96 -9.06 -21.89
C ARG A 221 -13.90 -7.54 -21.68
N ASP A 222 -14.26 -7.09 -20.49
CA ASP A 222 -14.11 -5.69 -20.10
C ASP A 222 -12.63 -5.33 -20.04
N ASP A 223 -12.25 -4.28 -20.73
CA ASP A 223 -10.91 -3.73 -20.69
C ASP A 223 -10.83 -2.55 -19.69
N VAL A 224 -9.65 -2.28 -19.18
CA VAL A 224 -9.39 -1.17 -18.27
C VAL A 224 -8.17 -0.39 -18.75
N HIS A 225 -8.42 0.81 -19.24
CA HIS A 225 -7.36 1.74 -19.60
C HIS A 225 -6.80 2.44 -18.37
N GLY A 226 -5.51 2.75 -18.39
CA GLY A 226 -4.83 3.44 -17.30
C GLY A 226 -3.96 4.59 -17.78
N TRP A 227 -3.93 5.65 -16.98
CA TRP A 227 -3.11 6.84 -17.20
C TRP A 227 -2.41 7.27 -15.92
N LEU A 228 -1.22 7.81 -16.07
CA LEU A 228 -0.63 8.67 -15.04
C LEU A 228 -1.01 10.12 -15.34
N VAL A 229 -1.53 10.80 -14.35
CA VAL A 229 -1.93 12.21 -14.40
C VAL A 229 -0.94 13.05 -13.59
N ARG A 230 -0.55 14.19 -14.13
CA ARG A 230 0.25 15.24 -13.49
C ARG A 230 -0.50 16.56 -13.51
N VAL A 231 -0.57 17.23 -12.35
CA VAL A 231 -1.20 18.55 -12.21
C VAL A 231 -0.21 19.50 -11.55
N THR A 232 0.23 20.49 -12.27
CA THR A 232 1.16 21.51 -11.76
C THR A 232 0.45 22.54 -10.85
N PRO A 233 1.17 23.28 -10.00
CA PRO A 233 0.58 24.31 -9.14
C PRO A 233 -0.19 25.39 -9.91
N ASP A 234 0.20 25.68 -11.15
CA ASP A 234 -0.53 26.57 -12.08
C ASP A 234 -1.73 25.88 -12.76
N ARG A 235 -2.12 24.68 -12.28
CA ARG A 235 -3.32 23.90 -12.68
C ARG A 235 -3.27 23.32 -14.09
N LYS A 236 -2.10 23.24 -14.70
CA LYS A 236 -1.95 22.57 -15.99
C LYS A 236 -1.99 21.05 -15.77
N ILE A 237 -2.91 20.39 -16.47
CA ILE A 237 -3.07 18.93 -16.48
C ILE A 237 -2.30 18.36 -17.66
N SER A 238 -1.53 17.32 -17.40
CA SER A 238 -0.88 16.47 -18.39
C SER A 238 -1.12 15.02 -18.02
N MET A 239 -1.28 14.12 -19.00
CA MET A 239 -1.47 12.70 -18.76
C MET A 239 -0.81 11.86 -19.83
N VAL A 240 -0.41 10.65 -19.48
CA VAL A 240 0.19 9.68 -20.39
C VAL A 240 -0.52 8.33 -20.27
N ASP A 241 -0.81 7.72 -21.42
CA ASP A 241 -1.52 6.44 -21.52
C ASP A 241 -0.53 5.26 -21.43
N TYR A 242 -0.73 4.36 -20.49
CA TYR A 242 0.14 3.20 -20.27
C TYR A 242 0.16 2.21 -21.44
N ARG A 243 -0.90 2.14 -22.25
CA ARG A 243 -0.97 1.26 -23.43
C ARG A 243 0.10 1.56 -24.47
N THR A 244 0.48 2.84 -24.58
CA THR A 244 1.44 3.32 -25.58
C THR A 244 2.79 3.65 -24.99
N LEU A 245 2.89 3.70 -23.66
CA LEU A 245 4.06 4.18 -22.95
C LEU A 245 5.15 3.12 -22.84
N ILE A 246 4.79 1.83 -22.64
CA ILE A 246 5.71 0.81 -22.16
C ILE A 246 6.20 -0.06 -23.34
N PRO A 247 7.46 0.09 -23.77
CA PRO A 247 8.00 -0.76 -24.84
C PRO A 247 8.04 -2.24 -24.42
N GLY A 248 7.60 -3.13 -25.30
CA GLY A 248 7.59 -4.56 -25.06
C GLY A 248 6.48 -5.07 -24.15
N ALA A 249 5.62 -4.19 -23.62
CA ALA A 249 4.40 -4.63 -22.96
C ALA A 249 3.45 -5.25 -23.99
N PRO A 250 2.68 -6.30 -23.61
CA PRO A 250 1.72 -6.88 -24.53
C PRO A 250 0.66 -5.84 -24.91
N ARG A 251 0.28 -5.85 -26.18
CA ARG A 251 -0.85 -5.06 -26.69
C ARG A 251 -2.17 -5.69 -26.22
N PRO A 252 -3.26 -4.95 -26.17
CA PRO A 252 -4.56 -5.49 -25.71
C PRO A 252 -5.01 -6.76 -26.42
N THR A 253 -4.66 -6.91 -27.71
CA THR A 253 -5.02 -8.07 -28.55
C THR A 253 -4.02 -9.22 -28.51
N ASP A 254 -2.83 -9.01 -27.94
CA ASP A 254 -1.83 -10.08 -27.80
C ASP A 254 -2.36 -11.13 -26.81
N LEU A 255 -1.89 -12.37 -26.92
CA LEU A 255 -2.33 -13.45 -26.07
C LEU A 255 -1.42 -13.59 -24.85
N CYS A 256 -1.99 -13.49 -23.68
CA CYS A 256 -1.38 -13.79 -22.39
C CYS A 256 -1.81 -15.17 -21.90
N TYR A 257 -0.91 -15.86 -21.22
CA TYR A 257 -1.27 -17.10 -20.54
C TYR A 257 -2.17 -16.80 -19.34
N GLU A 258 -3.22 -17.59 -19.24
CA GLU A 258 -4.03 -17.70 -18.02
C GLU A 258 -3.27 -18.54 -16.98
N GLU A 259 -3.90 -18.83 -15.87
CA GLU A 259 -3.43 -19.83 -14.92
C GLU A 259 -4.13 -21.18 -15.21
N PHE A 260 -3.46 -22.28 -14.84
CA PHE A 260 -4.14 -23.57 -14.84
C PHE A 260 -5.33 -23.53 -13.88
N THR A 261 -6.38 -24.24 -14.26
CA THR A 261 -7.62 -24.37 -13.46
C THR A 261 -7.72 -25.71 -12.76
N GLU A 262 -6.76 -26.60 -12.98
CA GLU A 262 -6.67 -27.91 -12.35
C GLU A 262 -6.23 -27.80 -10.88
N ASP A 263 -6.52 -28.83 -10.12
CA ASP A 263 -6.06 -28.96 -8.74
C ASP A 263 -4.55 -29.24 -8.65
N LEU A 264 -3.97 -28.89 -7.51
CA LEU A 264 -2.57 -29.18 -7.20
C LEU A 264 -2.26 -30.70 -7.22
N PRO A 265 -1.02 -31.11 -7.56
CA PRO A 265 0.17 -30.29 -7.80
C PRO A 265 0.31 -29.85 -9.27
N LEU A 266 0.89 -28.67 -9.49
CA LEU A 266 1.05 -28.01 -10.78
C LEU A 266 2.54 -27.93 -11.20
N PRO A 267 2.89 -27.66 -12.46
CA PRO A 267 2.00 -27.68 -13.64
C PRO A 267 1.57 -29.12 -13.97
N PRO A 268 0.50 -29.31 -14.77
CA PRO A 268 0.08 -30.64 -15.22
C PRO A 268 1.23 -31.40 -15.91
N PRO A 269 1.19 -32.76 -15.96
CA PRO A 269 2.22 -33.53 -16.65
C PRO A 269 2.29 -33.14 -18.14
N PRO A 270 3.47 -33.32 -18.78
CA PRO A 270 3.59 -33.13 -20.21
C PRO A 270 2.57 -33.95 -20.98
N LYS A 271 2.19 -33.47 -22.15
CA LYS A 271 1.33 -34.20 -23.08
C LYS A 271 1.99 -35.51 -23.52
N PRO A 272 1.22 -36.48 -24.10
CA PRO A 272 1.77 -37.76 -24.56
C PRO A 272 2.91 -37.64 -25.58
N ASP A 273 2.98 -36.53 -26.31
CA ASP A 273 4.06 -36.22 -27.27
C ASP A 273 5.31 -35.62 -26.61
N GLY A 274 5.32 -35.49 -25.30
CA GLY A 274 6.42 -34.91 -24.52
C GLY A 274 6.44 -33.39 -24.45
N THR A 275 5.49 -32.70 -25.09
CA THR A 275 5.40 -31.23 -25.00
C THR A 275 4.88 -30.80 -23.63
N PRO A 276 5.40 -29.69 -23.05
CA PRO A 276 4.90 -29.16 -21.77
C PRO A 276 3.39 -28.87 -21.85
N ALA A 277 2.67 -29.16 -20.78
CA ALA A 277 1.31 -28.67 -20.62
C ALA A 277 1.35 -27.15 -20.49
N MET A 278 0.45 -26.47 -21.19
CA MET A 278 0.34 -25.01 -21.17
C MET A 278 -1.10 -24.63 -20.82
N PRO A 279 -1.33 -23.62 -19.98
CA PRO A 279 -2.66 -23.14 -19.69
C PRO A 279 -3.29 -22.46 -20.93
N ALA A 280 -4.57 -22.18 -20.85
CA ALA A 280 -5.27 -21.41 -21.87
C ALA A 280 -4.62 -20.03 -22.08
N GLN A 281 -4.88 -19.45 -23.22
CA GLN A 281 -4.48 -18.09 -23.54
C GLN A 281 -5.72 -17.23 -23.80
N SER A 282 -5.66 -15.98 -23.37
CA SER A 282 -6.69 -14.99 -23.67
C SER A 282 -6.06 -13.63 -23.97
N PRO A 283 -6.79 -12.67 -24.53
CA PRO A 283 -6.27 -11.33 -24.76
C PRO A 283 -5.68 -10.74 -23.48
N CYS A 284 -4.48 -10.14 -23.57
CA CYS A 284 -3.80 -9.51 -22.44
C CYS A 284 -4.56 -8.30 -21.88
N LEU A 285 -5.36 -7.66 -22.75
CA LEU A 285 -6.02 -6.39 -22.49
C LEU A 285 -5.01 -5.26 -22.20
N SER A 286 -5.48 -4.09 -21.81
CA SER A 286 -4.63 -2.92 -21.66
C SER A 286 -3.67 -3.01 -20.48
N GLN A 287 -2.50 -2.39 -20.61
CA GLN A 287 -1.64 -2.06 -19.48
C GLN A 287 -2.26 -0.92 -18.69
N ARG A 288 -2.27 -1.05 -17.37
CA ARG A 288 -2.77 -0.04 -16.44
C ARG A 288 -2.01 -0.07 -15.11
N ALA A 289 -2.16 0.96 -14.30
CA ALA A 289 -1.63 0.96 -12.94
C ALA A 289 -2.30 -0.11 -12.07
N ALA A 290 -1.58 -0.62 -11.07
CA ALA A 290 -2.18 -1.38 -9.97
C ALA A 290 -3.19 -0.50 -9.20
N PHE A 291 -4.34 -1.09 -8.78
CA PHE A 291 -5.45 -0.30 -8.24
C PHE A 291 -5.14 0.45 -6.94
N ASN A 292 -4.19 -0.01 -6.14
CA ASN A 292 -3.90 0.59 -4.83
C ASN A 292 -2.48 1.19 -4.72
N ALA A 293 -1.66 1.08 -5.77
CA ALA A 293 -0.30 1.63 -5.74
C ALA A 293 -0.29 3.14 -5.97
N ALA A 294 0.43 3.86 -5.09
CA ALA A 294 0.71 5.27 -5.26
C ALA A 294 1.95 5.48 -6.16
N PRO A 295 1.96 6.47 -7.07
CA PRO A 295 3.19 6.85 -7.77
C PRO A 295 4.17 7.52 -6.81
N ALA A 296 5.48 7.22 -6.90
CA ALA A 296 6.53 7.89 -6.15
C ALA A 296 7.26 8.93 -7.02
N VAL A 297 7.78 9.98 -6.40
CA VAL A 297 8.52 11.03 -7.12
C VAL A 297 9.89 11.25 -6.47
N GLY A 298 10.93 11.09 -7.27
CA GLY A 298 12.31 11.32 -6.85
C GLY A 298 12.66 12.82 -6.72
N PRO A 299 13.74 13.14 -6.01
CA PRO A 299 14.21 14.53 -5.88
C PRO A 299 14.59 15.19 -7.21
N ASP A 300 14.88 14.40 -8.24
CA ASP A 300 15.15 14.87 -9.61
C ASP A 300 13.87 15.04 -10.45
N GLY A 301 12.68 14.84 -9.84
CA GLY A 301 11.38 14.89 -10.48
C GLY A 301 11.04 13.62 -11.29
N THR A 302 11.86 12.57 -11.26
CA THR A 302 11.52 11.28 -11.87
C THR A 302 10.31 10.68 -11.17
N VAL A 303 9.29 10.29 -11.93
CA VAL A 303 8.06 9.67 -11.41
C VAL A 303 8.14 8.16 -11.62
N TYR A 304 7.91 7.41 -10.57
CA TYR A 304 7.91 5.94 -10.58
C TYR A 304 6.50 5.41 -10.34
N THR A 305 6.09 4.44 -11.11
CA THR A 305 4.80 3.76 -10.96
C THR A 305 4.94 2.28 -11.32
N VAL A 306 3.92 1.49 -11.00
CA VAL A 306 3.86 0.07 -11.38
C VAL A 306 2.61 -0.19 -12.18
N THR A 307 2.76 -1.03 -13.19
CA THR A 307 1.66 -1.40 -14.10
C THR A 307 1.56 -2.91 -14.24
N ARG A 308 0.40 -3.36 -14.69
CA ARG A 308 0.14 -4.76 -15.07
C ARG A 308 -0.81 -4.81 -16.25
N ALA A 309 -0.87 -5.96 -16.95
CA ALA A 309 -1.93 -6.21 -17.92
C ALA A 309 -3.28 -6.40 -17.19
N GLN A 310 -4.37 -6.00 -17.84
CA GLN A 310 -5.71 -6.09 -17.24
C GLN A 310 -6.24 -7.53 -17.16
N ASN A 311 -5.77 -8.45 -18.00
CA ASN A 311 -6.22 -9.84 -17.97
C ASN A 311 -6.34 -10.38 -16.53
N ALA A 312 -7.47 -11.02 -16.21
CA ALA A 312 -7.85 -11.29 -14.82
C ALA A 312 -6.96 -12.35 -14.14
N SER A 313 -6.64 -13.47 -14.80
CA SER A 313 -5.91 -14.55 -14.14
C SER A 313 -4.40 -14.44 -14.28
N GLY A 314 -3.87 -14.22 -15.46
CA GLY A 314 -2.41 -14.15 -15.68
C GLY A 314 -1.83 -12.74 -15.75
N GLY A 315 -2.67 -11.68 -15.76
CA GLY A 315 -2.26 -10.31 -16.02
C GLY A 315 -1.24 -9.74 -15.02
N ARG A 316 -1.28 -10.19 -13.76
CA ARG A 316 -0.31 -9.80 -12.72
C ARG A 316 1.13 -10.15 -13.10
N ASN A 317 1.33 -11.23 -13.87
CA ASN A 317 2.65 -11.70 -14.30
C ASN A 317 3.22 -10.90 -15.49
N TYR A 318 2.46 -9.95 -16.04
CA TYR A 318 2.89 -9.01 -17.09
C TYR A 318 3.03 -7.59 -16.50
N GLY A 319 3.67 -7.53 -15.33
CA GLY A 319 3.93 -6.31 -14.58
C GLY A 319 5.23 -5.62 -14.99
N TYR A 320 5.26 -4.30 -14.78
CA TYR A 320 6.42 -3.43 -15.04
C TYR A 320 6.60 -2.42 -13.91
N VAL A 321 7.85 -2.14 -13.56
CA VAL A 321 8.22 -0.89 -12.90
C VAL A 321 8.54 0.13 -14.00
N VAL A 322 7.92 1.29 -13.92
CA VAL A 322 8.00 2.35 -14.93
C VAL A 322 8.52 3.63 -14.32
N ALA A 323 9.53 4.22 -14.93
CA ALA A 323 10.05 5.54 -14.59
C ALA A 323 9.79 6.53 -15.73
N LEU A 324 9.30 7.72 -15.37
CA LEU A 324 9.03 8.80 -16.30
C LEU A 324 9.85 10.03 -15.92
N ASN A 325 10.22 10.80 -16.92
CA ASN A 325 10.76 12.13 -16.74
C ASN A 325 9.69 13.09 -16.15
N PRO A 326 10.07 14.25 -15.59
CA PRO A 326 9.11 15.22 -15.04
C PRO A 326 8.04 15.70 -16.05
N ASP A 327 8.28 15.60 -17.35
CA ASP A 327 7.34 15.94 -18.42
C ASP A 327 6.42 14.77 -18.84
N LEU A 328 6.50 13.65 -18.12
CA LEU A 328 5.80 12.38 -18.37
C LEU A 328 6.28 11.61 -19.62
N THR A 329 7.41 11.98 -20.22
CA THR A 329 8.05 11.10 -21.21
C THR A 329 8.68 9.89 -20.54
N LEU A 330 8.69 8.75 -21.22
CA LEU A 330 9.28 7.53 -20.67
C LEU A 330 10.79 7.72 -20.44
N LYS A 331 11.25 7.41 -19.22
CA LYS A 331 12.67 7.31 -18.90
C LYS A 331 13.18 5.88 -19.10
N TRP A 332 12.48 4.92 -18.49
CA TRP A 332 12.65 3.49 -18.68
C TRP A 332 11.43 2.70 -18.17
N ALA A 333 11.29 1.47 -18.63
CA ALA A 333 10.33 0.50 -18.09
C ALA A 333 10.98 -0.86 -18.03
N THR A 334 10.91 -1.53 -16.88
CA THR A 334 11.52 -2.85 -16.66
C THR A 334 10.44 -3.87 -16.35
N SER A 335 10.38 -4.94 -17.15
CA SER A 335 9.50 -6.08 -16.89
C SER A 335 9.94 -6.80 -15.62
N LEU A 336 8.97 -7.21 -14.82
CA LEU A 336 9.18 -8.02 -13.62
C LEU A 336 9.22 -9.52 -13.92
N ARG A 337 9.16 -9.91 -15.20
CA ARG A 337 9.11 -11.29 -15.65
C ARG A 337 10.48 -11.79 -16.09
N GLY A 338 10.83 -13.02 -15.66
CA GLY A 338 12.03 -13.73 -16.10
C GLY A 338 13.35 -13.18 -15.56
N ILE A 339 13.30 -12.40 -14.46
CA ILE A 339 14.52 -11.84 -13.81
C ILE A 339 14.77 -12.44 -12.42
N LEU A 340 13.83 -13.20 -11.89
CA LEU A 340 13.98 -13.90 -10.61
C LEU A 340 14.39 -15.36 -10.83
N ASP A 341 15.31 -15.88 -9.99
CA ASP A 341 15.49 -17.33 -9.84
C ASP A 341 14.45 -17.81 -8.82
N ASP A 342 13.34 -18.31 -9.32
CA ASP A 342 12.15 -18.68 -8.54
C ASP A 342 11.36 -19.79 -9.22
N GLY A 343 10.28 -20.28 -8.60
CA GLY A 343 9.42 -21.31 -9.14
C GLY A 343 9.83 -22.74 -8.79
N CYS A 344 9.31 -23.69 -9.52
CA CYS A 344 9.49 -25.12 -9.23
C CYS A 344 10.97 -25.53 -9.13
N GLY A 345 11.31 -26.32 -8.11
CA GLY A 345 12.66 -26.82 -7.88
C GLY A 345 13.66 -25.75 -7.45
N VAL A 346 13.24 -24.53 -7.18
CA VAL A 346 14.04 -23.47 -6.57
C VAL A 346 13.70 -23.42 -5.09
N LEU A 347 14.69 -23.74 -4.24
CA LEU A 347 14.50 -23.69 -2.80
C LEU A 347 14.32 -22.24 -2.34
N VAL A 348 13.30 -22.02 -1.53
CA VAL A 348 13.15 -20.76 -0.80
C VAL A 348 14.26 -20.63 0.25
N PRO A 349 14.62 -19.41 0.71
CA PRO A 349 15.75 -19.17 1.62
C PRO A 349 15.74 -19.99 2.92
N TYR A 350 14.59 -20.55 3.29
CA TYR A 350 14.37 -21.30 4.54
C TYR A 350 14.26 -22.81 4.36
N GLY A 351 14.51 -23.31 3.14
CA GLY A 351 14.70 -24.72 2.87
C GLY A 351 13.47 -25.50 2.42
N SER A 352 12.32 -24.85 2.27
CA SER A 352 11.12 -25.49 1.71
C SER A 352 11.11 -25.41 0.18
N ASP A 353 10.65 -26.48 -0.45
CA ASP A 353 10.35 -26.54 -1.86
C ASP A 353 8.97 -25.88 -2.14
N PRO A 354 8.74 -25.27 -3.28
CA PRO A 354 7.41 -24.88 -3.67
C PRO A 354 6.46 -26.06 -3.62
N PHE A 355 5.58 -26.11 -2.62
CA PHE A 355 4.70 -27.26 -2.38
C PHE A 355 3.63 -27.43 -3.48
N ASP A 356 3.41 -26.38 -4.28
CA ASP A 356 2.47 -26.41 -5.40
C ASP A 356 3.03 -27.15 -6.63
N CYS A 357 4.33 -27.43 -6.64
CA CYS A 357 4.97 -28.02 -7.80
C CYS A 357 4.84 -29.54 -7.84
N ARG A 358 4.44 -30.05 -9.02
CA ARG A 358 4.42 -31.49 -9.29
C ARG A 358 5.84 -32.06 -9.25
N PRO A 359 6.04 -33.26 -8.68
CA PRO A 359 7.32 -33.97 -8.79
C PRO A 359 7.75 -34.12 -10.26
N GLY A 360 8.98 -33.71 -10.58
CA GLY A 360 9.52 -33.72 -11.95
C GLY A 360 9.04 -32.57 -12.83
N ALA A 361 8.45 -31.52 -12.27
CA ALA A 361 8.28 -30.24 -12.96
C ALA A 361 9.64 -29.65 -13.34
N ALA A 362 9.67 -28.88 -14.43
CA ALA A 362 10.90 -28.21 -14.85
C ALA A 362 11.33 -27.19 -13.78
N ARG A 363 12.64 -27.15 -13.48
CA ARG A 363 13.18 -26.16 -12.55
C ARG A 363 13.01 -24.74 -13.09
N GLY A 364 12.61 -23.82 -12.23
CA GLY A 364 12.51 -22.39 -12.53
C GLY A 364 11.28 -22.00 -13.34
N VAL A 365 10.21 -22.81 -13.28
CA VAL A 365 8.92 -22.45 -13.88
C VAL A 365 7.91 -22.07 -12.81
N ASP A 366 7.06 -21.12 -13.13
CA ASP A 366 5.87 -20.80 -12.35
C ASP A 366 4.88 -21.99 -12.48
N PRO A 367 4.49 -22.64 -11.38
CA PRO A 367 3.63 -23.82 -11.41
C PRO A 367 2.25 -23.53 -12.05
N TYR A 368 1.71 -22.34 -11.87
CA TYR A 368 0.38 -21.98 -12.36
C TYR A 368 0.34 -21.66 -13.85
N THR A 369 1.47 -21.33 -14.47
CA THR A 369 1.52 -20.96 -15.88
C THR A 369 2.47 -21.80 -16.73
N ASN A 370 3.32 -22.60 -16.07
CA ASN A 370 4.44 -23.33 -16.72
C ASN A 370 5.35 -22.43 -17.55
N GLN A 371 5.45 -21.16 -17.17
CA GLN A 371 6.26 -20.12 -17.80
C GLN A 371 7.37 -19.62 -16.87
N GLN A 372 8.16 -18.67 -17.37
CA GLN A 372 9.13 -17.95 -16.55
C GLN A 372 8.42 -17.27 -15.38
N PRO A 373 8.96 -17.37 -14.16
CA PRO A 373 8.44 -16.66 -13.00
C PRO A 373 8.41 -15.15 -13.22
N ALA A 374 7.50 -14.49 -12.54
CA ALA A 374 7.37 -13.04 -12.56
C ALA A 374 7.12 -12.51 -11.16
N GLY A 375 7.74 -11.40 -10.82
CA GLY A 375 7.30 -10.60 -9.68
C GLY A 375 5.89 -10.08 -9.96
N GLY A 376 4.89 -10.58 -9.23
CA GLY A 376 3.49 -10.23 -9.46
C GLY A 376 3.15 -8.81 -9.02
N VAL A 377 2.41 -8.08 -9.85
CA VAL A 377 1.77 -6.81 -9.48
C VAL A 377 0.32 -7.10 -9.15
N ASP A 378 0.00 -7.12 -7.86
CA ASP A 378 -1.32 -7.50 -7.36
C ASP A 378 -2.20 -6.28 -7.11
N ASP A 379 -3.44 -6.33 -7.57
CA ASP A 379 -4.44 -5.27 -7.36
C ASP A 379 -4.96 -5.23 -5.92
N SER A 380 -4.81 -6.31 -5.16
CA SER A 380 -5.17 -6.35 -3.74
C SER A 380 -4.08 -5.77 -2.83
N SER A 381 -2.95 -5.33 -3.39
CA SER A 381 -1.80 -4.82 -2.68
C SER A 381 -1.76 -3.30 -2.65
N THR A 382 -1.30 -2.74 -1.52
CA THR A 382 -0.93 -1.33 -1.40
C THR A 382 0.56 -1.08 -1.63
N ALA A 383 1.33 -2.11 -1.99
CA ALA A 383 2.75 -1.96 -2.30
C ALA A 383 2.95 -0.89 -3.38
N SER A 384 3.78 0.07 -3.06
CA SER A 384 4.08 1.23 -3.91
C SER A 384 5.58 1.35 -4.12
N PRO A 385 6.05 1.89 -5.23
CA PRO A 385 7.47 2.15 -5.44
C PRO A 385 8.04 3.05 -4.33
N VAL A 386 9.27 2.79 -3.91
CA VAL A 386 10.01 3.65 -2.96
C VAL A 386 11.30 4.10 -3.61
N VAL A 387 11.50 5.42 -3.66
CA VAL A 387 12.72 6.01 -4.21
C VAL A 387 13.82 5.98 -3.18
N LEU A 388 14.94 5.39 -3.55
CA LEU A 388 16.09 5.18 -2.65
C LEU A 388 17.03 6.39 -2.62
N PRO A 389 17.82 6.56 -1.54
CA PRO A 389 18.81 7.62 -1.44
C PRO A 389 19.90 7.60 -2.52
N ASP A 390 20.19 6.43 -3.10
CA ASP A 390 21.11 6.28 -4.22
C ASP A 390 20.49 6.62 -5.58
N GLY A 391 19.19 6.96 -5.58
CA GLY A 391 18.38 7.30 -6.75
C GLY A 391 17.83 6.10 -7.51
N GLY A 392 18.05 4.90 -7.03
CA GLY A 392 17.34 3.71 -7.47
C GLY A 392 15.91 3.66 -6.93
N VAL A 393 15.21 2.57 -7.21
CA VAL A 393 13.84 2.32 -6.73
C VAL A 393 13.73 0.88 -6.26
N VAL A 394 12.91 0.66 -5.23
CA VAL A 394 12.47 -0.69 -4.83
C VAL A 394 10.96 -0.81 -4.97
N TYR A 395 10.52 -2.05 -5.25
CA TYR A 395 9.11 -2.42 -5.29
C TYR A 395 8.93 -3.83 -4.71
N GLY A 396 7.95 -3.98 -3.82
CA GLY A 396 7.57 -5.27 -3.24
C GLY A 396 6.54 -5.97 -4.12
N THR A 397 6.89 -7.11 -4.68
CA THR A 397 6.00 -7.95 -5.50
C THR A 397 5.40 -9.08 -4.67
N ARG A 398 4.35 -9.72 -5.16
CA ARG A 398 3.74 -10.89 -4.55
C ARG A 398 3.63 -12.03 -5.54
N ASN A 399 4.10 -13.22 -5.13
CA ASN A 399 3.88 -14.45 -5.86
C ASN A 399 2.90 -15.35 -5.09
N PHE A 400 2.03 -16.06 -5.80
CA PHE A 400 1.01 -16.91 -5.16
C PHE A 400 1.50 -18.32 -4.89
N TYR A 401 2.52 -18.77 -5.62
CA TYR A 401 3.24 -20.02 -5.35
C TYR A 401 4.36 -19.78 -4.32
N ASN A 402 5.10 -20.82 -3.96
CA ASN A 402 6.18 -20.76 -2.96
C ASN A 402 5.70 -20.20 -1.61
N VAL A 403 4.57 -20.69 -1.11
CA VAL A 403 4.02 -20.27 0.19
C VAL A 403 3.73 -18.77 0.24
N GLN A 404 3.19 -18.21 -0.86
CA GLN A 404 2.89 -16.79 -1.04
C GLN A 404 4.12 -15.86 -0.90
N ARG A 405 5.29 -16.36 -1.25
CA ARG A 405 6.53 -15.61 -1.17
C ARG A 405 6.50 -14.35 -2.05
N GLY A 406 6.75 -13.20 -1.43
CA GLY A 406 6.99 -11.95 -2.13
C GLY A 406 8.48 -11.72 -2.41
N HIS A 407 8.76 -10.70 -3.23
CA HIS A 407 10.13 -10.27 -3.52
C HIS A 407 10.22 -8.76 -3.41
N LEU A 408 11.13 -8.24 -2.58
CA LEU A 408 11.53 -6.85 -2.65
C LEU A 408 12.59 -6.72 -3.75
N MET A 409 12.24 -6.12 -4.87
CA MET A 409 13.09 -6.00 -6.04
C MET A 409 13.69 -4.60 -6.13
N LYS A 410 15.02 -4.52 -6.25
CA LYS A 410 15.76 -3.26 -6.39
C LYS A 410 16.21 -3.04 -7.83
N PHE A 411 16.00 -1.81 -8.30
CA PHE A 411 16.45 -1.32 -9.62
C PHE A 411 17.33 -0.09 -9.44
N ASP A 412 18.35 0.06 -10.29
CA ASP A 412 19.18 1.25 -10.32
C ASP A 412 18.47 2.43 -11.02
N ARG A 413 19.13 3.59 -11.10
CA ARG A 413 18.60 4.80 -11.77
C ARG A 413 18.28 4.61 -13.25
N ALA A 414 18.90 3.64 -13.90
CA ALA A 414 18.70 3.32 -15.31
C ALA A 414 17.64 2.23 -15.52
N GLY A 415 17.07 1.70 -14.44
CA GLY A 415 16.08 0.64 -14.47
C GLY A 415 16.64 -0.77 -14.57
N HIS A 416 17.96 -0.96 -14.41
CA HIS A 416 18.52 -2.29 -14.38
C HIS A 416 18.23 -2.95 -13.03
N TYR A 417 17.82 -4.22 -13.08
CA TYR A 417 17.67 -5.04 -11.87
C TYR A 417 19.03 -5.20 -11.17
N VAL A 418 19.03 -5.00 -9.85
CA VAL A 418 20.24 -5.05 -9.02
C VAL A 418 20.24 -6.23 -8.07
N ALA A 419 19.14 -6.41 -7.34
CA ALA A 419 19.01 -7.42 -6.30
C ALA A 419 17.54 -7.62 -5.91
N ASN A 420 17.27 -8.73 -5.21
CA ASN A 420 16.00 -8.94 -4.49
C ASN A 420 16.26 -9.47 -3.08
N TYR A 421 15.26 -9.30 -2.25
CA TYR A 421 15.12 -10.00 -0.97
C TYR A 421 13.78 -10.76 -0.97
N ASP A 422 13.81 -12.02 -0.57
CA ASP A 422 12.63 -12.89 -0.57
C ASP A 422 11.97 -12.86 0.81
N PHE A 423 10.65 -12.69 0.83
CA PHE A 423 9.83 -12.65 2.05
C PHE A 423 8.40 -13.10 1.70
N GLY A 424 7.54 -13.30 2.72
CA GLY A 424 6.11 -13.46 2.48
C GLY A 424 5.43 -12.13 2.23
N TRP A 425 4.42 -12.08 1.41
CA TRP A 425 3.60 -10.92 1.06
C TRP A 425 4.40 -9.68 0.62
N ASP A 426 3.81 -8.87 -0.16
CA ASP A 426 4.34 -7.61 -0.65
C ASP A 426 4.27 -6.47 0.40
N ILE A 427 5.06 -5.43 0.17
CA ILE A 427 5.16 -4.29 1.09
C ILE A 427 5.63 -3.02 0.36
N THR A 428 5.23 -1.85 0.88
CA THR A 428 5.98 -0.60 0.74
C THR A 428 6.97 -0.54 1.92
N PRO A 429 8.29 -0.76 1.73
CA PRO A 429 9.26 -0.76 2.82
C PRO A 429 9.51 0.64 3.35
N ALA A 430 9.96 0.77 4.60
CA ALA A 430 10.53 2.03 5.07
C ALA A 430 12.04 2.06 4.85
N VAL A 431 12.58 3.25 4.60
CA VAL A 431 14.01 3.49 4.32
C VAL A 431 14.59 4.41 5.37
N PHE A 432 15.60 3.95 6.08
CA PHE A 432 16.33 4.71 7.09
C PHE A 432 17.68 5.19 6.54
N ARG A 433 17.84 6.50 6.36
CA ARG A 433 19.10 7.13 5.95
C ARG A 433 20.01 7.32 7.17
N HIS A 434 21.24 6.85 7.08
CA HIS A 434 22.23 6.97 8.15
C HIS A 434 23.66 6.88 7.61
N ASN A 435 24.59 7.59 8.23
CA ASN A 435 26.05 7.48 7.99
C ASN A 435 26.47 7.46 6.52
N GLY A 436 25.79 8.24 5.66
CA GLY A 436 26.07 8.27 4.21
C GLY A 436 25.56 7.07 3.41
N THR A 437 24.80 6.17 4.04
CA THR A 437 24.14 5.02 3.44
C THR A 437 22.67 4.94 3.90
N TYR A 438 22.01 3.81 3.68
CA TYR A 438 20.64 3.57 4.15
C TYR A 438 20.42 2.09 4.42
N SER A 439 19.39 1.81 5.21
CA SER A 439 18.83 0.47 5.42
C SER A 439 17.33 0.50 5.14
N MET A 440 16.74 -0.67 4.92
CA MET A 440 15.31 -0.83 4.67
C MET A 440 14.70 -1.74 5.72
N TYR A 441 13.45 -1.48 6.08
CA TYR A 441 12.67 -2.31 7.00
C TYR A 441 11.51 -2.94 6.24
N VAL A 442 11.40 -4.26 6.37
CA VAL A 442 10.36 -5.07 5.72
C VAL A 442 9.67 -5.98 6.74
N LYS A 443 8.40 -6.31 6.49
CA LYS A 443 7.83 -7.53 7.07
C LYS A 443 8.47 -8.71 6.36
N ASP A 444 8.77 -9.76 7.08
CA ASP A 444 9.51 -10.92 6.61
C ASP A 444 8.82 -12.17 7.16
N LEU A 445 7.85 -12.67 6.42
CA LEU A 445 6.89 -13.68 6.84
C LEU A 445 7.30 -15.03 6.27
N HIS A 446 7.55 -15.99 7.16
CA HIS A 446 8.05 -17.31 6.82
C HIS A 446 7.00 -18.37 7.11
N TYR A 447 5.99 -18.46 6.27
CA TYR A 447 4.86 -19.37 6.48
C TYR A 447 5.23 -20.84 6.56
N ASP A 448 6.32 -21.24 5.91
CA ASP A 448 6.85 -22.61 5.88
C ASP A 448 7.78 -22.94 7.05
N ALA A 449 8.46 -21.94 7.59
CA ALA A 449 9.36 -22.09 8.74
C ALA A 449 8.74 -21.63 10.07
N GLY A 450 7.50 -21.14 10.03
CA GLY A 450 6.70 -20.80 11.19
C GLY A 450 7.02 -19.47 11.86
N ALA A 451 8.11 -18.79 11.54
CA ALA A 451 8.52 -17.58 12.24
C ALA A 451 8.23 -16.31 11.42
N GLN A 452 7.72 -15.28 12.10
CA GLN A 452 7.29 -14.02 11.51
C GLN A 452 8.17 -12.87 12.00
N TYR A 453 8.79 -12.12 11.07
CA TYR A 453 9.78 -11.12 11.44
C TYR A 453 9.47 -9.72 10.87
N ILE A 454 9.97 -8.69 11.58
CA ILE A 454 10.43 -7.44 10.95
C ILE A 454 11.92 -7.60 10.70
N THR A 455 12.37 -7.38 9.47
CA THR A 455 13.76 -7.52 9.07
C THR A 455 14.31 -6.19 8.59
N ARG A 456 15.54 -5.88 9.02
CA ARG A 456 16.31 -4.77 8.49
C ARG A 456 17.32 -5.29 7.48
N LEU A 457 17.33 -4.64 6.31
CA LEU A 457 18.21 -4.93 5.18
C LEU A 457 19.17 -3.76 4.95
N ASP A 458 20.40 -4.04 4.53
CA ASP A 458 21.33 -3.02 4.06
C ASP A 458 20.95 -2.48 2.66
N ALA A 459 21.67 -1.51 2.16
CA ALA A 459 21.44 -0.92 0.83
C ALA A 459 21.58 -1.92 -0.34
N GLY A 460 22.23 -3.06 -0.11
CA GLY A 460 22.36 -4.18 -1.05
C GLY A 460 21.33 -5.28 -0.87
N LEU A 461 20.29 -5.04 -0.07
CA LEU A 461 19.25 -6.01 0.31
C LEU A 461 19.76 -7.23 1.09
N ARG A 462 20.90 -7.10 1.78
CA ARG A 462 21.40 -8.16 2.68
C ARG A 462 20.88 -7.93 4.07
N LYS A 463 20.46 -9.01 4.72
CA LYS A 463 19.90 -8.97 6.07
C LYS A 463 20.95 -8.49 7.09
N GLU A 464 20.61 -7.43 7.83
CA GLU A 464 21.38 -6.93 8.97
C GLU A 464 20.94 -7.58 10.27
N TRP A 465 19.61 -7.67 10.49
CA TRP A 465 18.97 -8.35 11.62
C TRP A 465 17.50 -8.64 11.32
N SER A 466 16.92 -9.54 12.12
CA SER A 466 15.49 -9.83 12.15
C SER A 466 15.00 -9.81 13.60
N HIS A 467 13.79 -9.27 13.82
CA HIS A 467 13.08 -9.26 15.09
C HIS A 467 11.81 -10.10 14.95
N ALA A 468 11.75 -11.22 15.68
CA ALA A 468 10.61 -12.14 15.63
C ALA A 468 9.42 -11.60 16.42
N ASN A 469 8.21 -11.80 15.92
CA ASN A 469 7.03 -11.81 16.77
C ASN A 469 6.98 -13.16 17.50
N THR A 470 6.97 -13.12 18.82
CA THR A 470 6.95 -14.32 19.67
C THR A 470 5.68 -14.41 20.53
N GLU A 471 4.70 -13.56 20.28
CA GLU A 471 3.41 -13.66 20.96
C GLU A 471 2.61 -14.84 20.41
N THR A 472 2.09 -15.70 21.29
CA THR A 472 1.33 -16.89 20.94
C THR A 472 -0.13 -16.79 21.39
N ARG A 473 -0.45 -15.76 22.20
CA ARG A 473 -1.76 -15.60 22.82
C ARG A 473 -2.60 -14.61 22.03
N THR A 474 -3.86 -14.96 21.83
CA THR A 474 -4.88 -14.03 21.34
C THR A 474 -5.38 -13.17 22.50
N CYS A 475 -5.35 -11.86 22.32
CA CYS A 475 -5.78 -10.90 23.34
C CYS A 475 -7.02 -10.12 22.90
N GLU A 476 -7.85 -9.74 23.87
CA GLU A 476 -9.00 -8.84 23.67
C GLU A 476 -9.04 -7.78 24.76
N ARG A 477 -9.63 -6.62 24.45
CA ARG A 477 -9.87 -5.57 25.42
C ARG A 477 -11.28 -5.68 25.99
N LEU A 478 -11.39 -5.88 27.29
CA LEU A 478 -12.66 -5.99 27.99
C LEU A 478 -13.33 -4.62 28.20
N PRO A 479 -14.66 -4.58 28.50
CA PRO A 479 -15.38 -3.33 28.73
C PRO A 479 -14.85 -2.44 29.86
N ASP A 480 -14.15 -3.04 30.84
CA ASP A 480 -13.48 -2.30 31.93
C ASP A 480 -12.09 -1.78 31.53
N ASN A 481 -11.73 -1.91 30.25
CA ASN A 481 -10.47 -1.51 29.65
C ASN A 481 -9.24 -2.36 30.05
N THR A 482 -9.43 -3.47 30.75
CA THR A 482 -8.39 -4.49 30.96
C THR A 482 -8.17 -5.32 29.69
N VAL A 483 -6.99 -5.94 29.59
CA VAL A 483 -6.65 -6.83 28.48
C VAL A 483 -6.64 -8.27 28.99
N SER A 484 -7.43 -9.13 28.35
CA SER A 484 -7.47 -10.58 28.61
C SER A 484 -6.82 -11.31 27.45
N CYS A 485 -5.92 -12.26 27.75
CA CYS A 485 -5.19 -13.02 26.74
C CYS A 485 -5.33 -14.52 26.99
N VAL A 486 -5.61 -15.29 25.93
CA VAL A 486 -5.73 -16.75 25.95
C VAL A 486 -4.78 -17.35 24.90
N ASP A 487 -4.15 -18.45 25.26
CA ASP A 487 -3.39 -19.25 24.31
C ASP A 487 -4.36 -20.26 23.66
N GLU A 488 -4.68 -20.03 22.39
CA GLU A 488 -5.57 -20.90 21.61
C GLU A 488 -4.80 -22.00 20.86
N GLY A 489 -3.46 -22.01 20.96
CA GLY A 489 -2.58 -22.96 20.27
C GLY A 489 -2.54 -22.82 18.75
N GLN A 490 -3.08 -21.72 18.21
CA GLN A 490 -3.18 -21.50 16.77
C GLN A 490 -1.96 -20.80 16.19
N HIS A 491 -1.16 -20.13 17.02
CA HIS A 491 0.01 -19.36 16.62
C HIS A 491 1.28 -19.79 17.38
N PRO A 492 1.69 -21.08 17.28
CA PRO A 492 2.83 -21.59 18.05
C PRO A 492 4.15 -20.86 17.70
N ASP A 493 4.23 -20.30 16.50
CA ASP A 493 5.41 -19.63 15.96
C ASP A 493 5.27 -18.10 15.90
N GLY A 494 4.25 -17.57 16.58
CA GLY A 494 3.95 -16.12 16.61
C GLY A 494 2.97 -15.67 15.55
N PHE A 495 2.66 -14.38 15.58
CA PHE A 495 1.70 -13.74 14.68
C PHE A 495 2.40 -13.03 13.54
N GLU A 496 1.71 -12.89 12.41
CA GLU A 496 2.16 -12.13 11.25
C GLU A 496 2.29 -10.64 11.53
N TRP A 497 3.19 -10.00 10.81
CA TRP A 497 3.29 -8.55 10.77
C TRP A 497 2.37 -7.96 9.70
N CYS A 498 1.43 -7.13 10.13
CA CYS A 498 0.43 -6.50 9.26
C CYS A 498 0.87 -5.12 8.76
N ILE A 499 2.11 -4.98 8.30
CA ILE A 499 2.70 -3.67 8.01
C ILE A 499 2.75 -3.39 6.51
N SER A 500 2.21 -2.23 6.09
CA SER A 500 2.55 -1.53 4.85
C SER A 500 1.90 -0.14 4.87
N ALA A 501 2.62 0.95 4.80
CA ALA A 501 4.05 1.17 4.94
C ALA A 501 4.40 1.39 6.43
N PRO A 502 5.49 0.82 6.96
CA PRO A 502 5.95 1.12 8.31
C PRO A 502 6.47 2.56 8.38
N ALA A 503 6.49 3.11 9.59
CA ALA A 503 7.18 4.36 9.87
C ALA A 503 8.57 4.07 10.46
N VAL A 504 9.53 4.96 10.18
CA VAL A 504 10.84 4.96 10.80
C VAL A 504 11.13 6.36 11.34
N ASP A 505 11.58 6.46 12.58
CA ASP A 505 11.96 7.73 13.16
C ASP A 505 13.39 8.15 12.77
N ARG A 506 13.75 9.38 13.11
CA ARG A 506 15.09 9.92 12.84
C ARG A 506 16.24 9.10 13.43
N ASN A 507 15.99 8.32 14.48
CA ASN A 507 16.99 7.48 15.14
C ASN A 507 17.05 6.06 14.55
N GLY A 508 16.15 5.73 13.61
CA GLY A 508 16.05 4.43 12.97
C GLY A 508 15.24 3.40 13.75
N SER A 509 14.38 3.84 14.68
CA SER A 509 13.39 2.94 15.24
C SER A 509 12.26 2.74 14.26
N VAL A 510 11.83 1.49 14.04
CA VAL A 510 10.70 1.12 13.19
C VAL A 510 9.44 0.91 14.02
N TYR A 511 8.30 1.31 13.46
CA TYR A 511 6.98 1.32 14.08
C TYR A 511 6.03 0.49 13.23
N GLY A 512 5.35 -0.48 13.83
CA GLY A 512 4.43 -1.35 13.10
C GLY A 512 3.45 -2.09 14.00
N LEU A 513 2.42 -2.63 13.36
CA LEU A 513 1.39 -3.48 13.95
C LEU A 513 1.63 -4.93 13.58
N ALA A 514 1.22 -5.84 14.47
CA ALA A 514 1.16 -7.26 14.17
C ALA A 514 -0.28 -7.78 14.33
N GLN A 515 -0.52 -8.97 13.82
CA GLN A 515 -1.84 -9.61 13.84
C GLN A 515 -2.32 -9.96 15.26
N ASP A 516 -1.40 -10.03 16.23
CA ASP A 516 -1.73 -10.17 17.66
C ASP A 516 -2.50 -8.96 18.24
N GLY A 517 -2.58 -7.86 17.49
CA GLY A 517 -3.20 -6.60 17.92
C GLY A 517 -2.27 -5.68 18.68
N ASP A 518 -1.02 -6.05 18.85
CA ASP A 518 0.00 -5.22 19.47
C ASP A 518 0.68 -4.28 18.48
N PHE A 519 0.92 -3.09 18.95
CA PHE A 519 1.77 -2.10 18.31
C PHE A 519 3.18 -2.20 18.86
N TYR A 520 4.16 -2.29 17.98
CA TYR A 520 5.57 -2.49 18.33
C TYR A 520 6.44 -1.31 17.91
N VAL A 521 7.45 -1.05 18.72
CA VAL A 521 8.59 -0.18 18.37
C VAL A 521 9.86 -0.99 18.52
N VAL A 522 10.61 -1.14 17.44
CA VAL A 522 11.88 -1.88 17.42
C VAL A 522 13.00 -0.91 17.06
N ASP A 523 14.09 -0.91 17.83
CA ASP A 523 15.21 0.01 17.59
C ASP A 523 16.04 -0.41 16.36
N ARG A 524 16.93 0.47 15.93
CA ARG A 524 17.83 0.20 14.79
C ARG A 524 18.76 -1.00 14.97
N TYR A 525 18.81 -1.59 16.15
CA TYR A 525 19.61 -2.77 16.48
C TYR A 525 18.76 -4.05 16.62
N GLY A 526 17.46 -3.98 16.34
CA GLY A 526 16.55 -5.11 16.42
C GLY A 526 15.98 -5.39 17.83
N ARG A 527 16.16 -4.48 18.80
CA ARG A 527 15.63 -4.63 20.16
C ARG A 527 14.26 -4.01 20.26
N GLN A 528 13.30 -4.75 20.80
CA GLN A 528 11.98 -4.21 21.14
C GLN A 528 12.11 -3.14 22.21
N LEU A 529 11.52 -1.98 21.95
CA LEU A 529 11.53 -0.83 22.85
C LEU A 529 10.17 -0.63 23.52
N GLU A 530 9.10 -0.84 22.76
CA GLU A 530 7.72 -0.69 23.18
C GLU A 530 6.89 -1.82 22.62
N LYS A 531 5.86 -2.25 23.37
CA LYS A 531 4.79 -3.13 22.94
C LYS A 531 3.51 -2.64 23.62
N VAL A 532 2.48 -2.30 22.83
CA VAL A 532 1.23 -1.74 23.33
C VAL A 532 0.07 -2.43 22.64
N PHE A 533 -0.74 -3.17 23.39
CA PHE A 533 -1.94 -3.78 22.86
C PHE A 533 -2.99 -2.71 22.51
N LEU A 534 -3.46 -2.72 21.25
CA LEU A 534 -4.51 -1.83 20.75
C LEU A 534 -5.87 -2.53 20.75
N SER A 535 -6.04 -3.47 19.85
CA SER A 535 -7.22 -4.34 19.75
C SER A 535 -6.87 -5.59 18.96
N LYS A 536 -7.59 -6.68 19.19
CA LYS A 536 -7.48 -7.89 18.38
C LYS A 536 -7.63 -7.49 16.90
N THR A 537 -6.70 -7.94 16.06
CA THR A 537 -6.72 -7.60 14.64
C THR A 537 -7.77 -8.43 13.92
N ILE A 538 -8.63 -7.78 13.14
CA ILE A 538 -9.43 -8.41 12.11
C ILE A 538 -8.56 -8.47 10.86
N ALA A 539 -7.58 -9.35 10.85
CA ALA A 539 -6.69 -9.74 9.76
C ALA A 539 -6.52 -8.69 8.62
N SER A 540 -5.93 -7.53 8.92
CA SER A 540 -5.57 -6.54 7.90
C SER A 540 -4.08 -6.64 7.57
N ALA A 541 -3.74 -7.08 6.35
CA ALA A 541 -2.35 -7.25 5.92
C ALA A 541 -1.59 -5.93 5.71
N TYR A 542 -2.31 -4.80 5.61
CA TYR A 542 -1.75 -3.53 5.18
C TYR A 542 -2.16 -2.40 6.11
N THR A 543 -1.45 -2.26 7.23
CA THR A 543 -1.69 -1.20 8.22
C THR A 543 -0.57 -0.17 8.16
N PRO A 544 -0.80 1.01 7.56
CA PRO A 544 0.20 2.07 7.54
C PRO A 544 0.31 2.75 8.91
N VAL A 545 1.51 3.20 9.23
CA VAL A 545 1.81 3.95 10.45
C VAL A 545 2.35 5.33 10.08
N SER A 546 1.93 6.37 10.80
CA SER A 546 2.43 7.73 10.60
C SER A 546 2.98 8.30 11.91
N LEU A 547 3.97 9.19 11.81
CA LEU A 547 4.51 9.96 12.93
C LEU A 547 4.32 11.46 12.69
N ASP A 548 3.84 12.20 13.69
CA ASP A 548 3.83 13.66 13.63
C ASP A 548 5.19 14.27 14.04
N SER A 549 5.32 15.57 13.87
CA SER A 549 6.53 16.34 14.21
C SER A 549 6.88 16.31 15.70
N SER A 550 5.93 15.94 16.57
CA SER A 550 6.12 15.76 18.01
C SER A 550 6.53 14.34 18.37
N GLY A 551 6.58 13.42 17.41
CA GLY A 551 6.88 12.00 17.59
C GLY A 551 5.71 11.17 18.14
N ARG A 552 4.46 11.67 18.04
CA ARG A 552 3.27 10.85 18.28
C ARG A 552 3.05 9.92 17.12
N VAL A 553 2.50 8.76 17.42
CA VAL A 553 2.25 7.70 16.44
C VAL A 553 0.77 7.62 16.17
N TYR A 554 0.42 7.45 14.89
CA TYR A 554 -0.94 7.22 14.40
C TYR A 554 -0.96 5.85 13.74
N ALA A 555 -1.71 4.92 14.32
CA ALA A 555 -1.86 3.55 13.85
C ALA A 555 -3.34 3.21 13.67
N GLN A 556 -3.66 2.39 12.68
CA GLN A 556 -5.03 1.95 12.43
C GLN A 556 -5.15 0.44 12.55
N ASN A 557 -6.22 -0.01 13.20
CA ASN A 557 -6.58 -1.41 13.34
C ASN A 557 -8.09 -1.53 13.51
N ASN A 558 -8.74 -2.54 12.92
CA ASN A 558 -10.17 -2.84 13.06
C ASN A 558 -11.11 -1.63 12.83
N GLY A 559 -10.85 -0.83 11.83
CA GLY A 559 -11.65 0.37 11.59
C GLY A 559 -11.47 1.47 12.65
N GLN A 560 -10.44 1.37 13.47
CA GLN A 560 -10.13 2.29 14.56
C GLN A 560 -8.81 3.02 14.29
N LEU A 561 -8.75 4.30 14.61
CA LEU A 561 -7.49 5.05 14.72
C LEU A 561 -7.07 5.11 16.18
N TYR A 562 -5.85 4.71 16.46
CA TYR A 562 -5.18 4.83 17.74
C TYR A 562 -4.05 5.84 17.64
N VAL A 563 -4.01 6.79 18.58
CA VAL A 563 -2.91 7.74 18.67
C VAL A 563 -2.11 7.44 19.94
N LEU A 564 -0.85 7.12 19.75
CA LEU A 564 0.07 6.72 20.80
C LEU A 564 1.11 7.83 21.05
N GLY A 565 1.44 8.04 22.31
CA GLY A 565 2.45 9.02 22.69
C GLY A 565 2.58 9.13 24.19
N ARG A 566 3.28 10.16 24.63
CA ARG A 566 3.46 10.49 26.04
C ARG A 566 2.47 11.59 26.44
N ARG A 567 1.79 11.40 27.57
CA ARG A 567 0.97 12.42 28.23
C ARG A 567 1.82 13.51 28.88
#